data_0b2505771e7baf72060c52a027ac4afe
#
_entry.id   0b2505771e7baf72060c52a027ac4afe
#
_cell.length_a   1.000
_cell.length_b   1.000
_cell.length_c   1.000
_cell.angle_alpha   90.00
_cell.angle_beta   90.00
_cell.angle_gamma   90.00
#
_symmetry.space_group_name_H-M   'P 1'
#
loop_
_entity.id
_entity.type
_entity.pdbx_description
1 polymer ?
#
loop_
_entity_poly.entity_id
_entity_poly.type
_entity_poly.pdbx_seq_one_letter_code
_entity_poly.pdbx_strand_id
1 'polypeptide(L)'
;MKRPIVVINPNSNQSITDGLGECLARFNNNKSHPIECVTLKNGPFGIESQLDSDSVILPLANFVKTRPDAGAFVIACYSDPGIDTCRSVTSQPVFGIQESGVLTALCRAERFGVIAIADASVERHRRYMSRMQVLNRLAGEIALNITVDESANGSDTFSRLIEVGNRLKEMGSGVILLGCAGMARHRGKLQSELGIPVIDPTQAAVSMAVGALLPN
;
A
#
# COMPACT_ATOMS: atom_id res chain seq x y z
N MET A 1 20.16 1.42 19.75
CA MET A 1 18.74 1.75 19.45
C MET A 1 18.28 0.92 18.27
N LYS A 2 17.01 0.48 18.24
CA LYS A 2 16.46 -0.22 17.07
C LYS A 2 16.32 0.75 15.90
N ARG A 3 16.73 0.32 14.70
CA ARG A 3 16.67 1.11 13.48
C ARG A 3 15.22 1.28 13.04
N PRO A 4 14.77 2.47 12.59
CA PRO A 4 13.38 2.70 12.21
C PRO A 4 12.99 1.96 10.92
N ILE A 5 11.71 1.62 10.80
CA ILE A 5 11.06 1.28 9.53
C ILE A 5 10.50 2.58 8.96
N VAL A 6 11.05 3.03 7.83
CA VAL A 6 10.67 4.29 7.19
C VAL A 6 9.58 4.01 6.14
N VAL A 7 8.37 4.49 6.40
CA VAL A 7 7.21 4.39 5.50
C VAL A 7 7.12 5.67 4.69
N ILE A 8 7.37 5.57 3.39
CA ILE A 8 7.48 6.72 2.49
C ILE A 8 6.18 6.88 1.72
N ASN A 9 5.43 7.95 2.00
CA ASN A 9 4.38 8.41 1.10
C ASN A 9 5.03 9.14 -0.07
N PRO A 10 4.96 8.61 -1.32
CA PRO A 10 5.66 9.19 -2.44
C PRO A 10 4.94 10.39 -3.07
N ASN A 11 3.77 10.77 -2.56
CA ASN A 11 3.08 12.00 -2.94
C ASN A 11 3.29 13.11 -1.89
N SER A 12 2.93 14.36 -2.23
CA SER A 12 3.11 15.53 -1.35
C SER A 12 1.93 15.79 -0.41
N ASN A 13 0.87 14.99 -0.46
CA ASN A 13 -0.31 15.15 0.40
C ASN A 13 0.01 14.68 1.84
N GLN A 14 0.20 15.65 2.74
CA GLN A 14 0.53 15.39 4.14
C GLN A 14 -0.59 14.63 4.86
N SER A 15 -1.86 14.85 4.51
CA SER A 15 -2.98 14.17 5.17
C SER A 15 -2.94 12.65 4.98
N ILE A 16 -2.43 12.17 3.84
CA ILE A 16 -2.18 10.73 3.62
C ILE A 16 -1.12 10.21 4.60
N THR A 17 -0.03 10.95 4.77
CA THR A 17 1.05 10.55 5.70
C THR A 17 0.57 10.52 7.14
N ASP A 18 -0.24 11.50 7.55
CA ASP A 18 -0.81 11.57 8.90
C ASP A 18 -1.74 10.37 9.15
N GLY A 19 -2.62 10.06 8.19
CA GLY A 19 -3.48 8.88 8.24
C GLY A 19 -2.71 7.55 8.28
N LEU A 20 -1.58 7.45 7.58
CA LEU A 20 -0.67 6.31 7.69
C LEU A 20 -0.11 6.18 9.11
N GLY A 21 0.34 7.30 9.70
CA GLY A 21 0.85 7.32 11.08
C GLY A 21 -0.19 6.80 12.08
N GLU A 22 -1.44 7.24 11.95
CA GLU A 22 -2.57 6.76 12.79
C GLU A 22 -2.82 5.26 12.61
N CYS A 23 -2.93 4.78 11.37
CA CYS A 23 -3.19 3.37 11.07
C CYS A 23 -2.06 2.44 11.52
N LEU A 24 -0.82 2.94 11.53
CA LEU A 24 0.37 2.19 11.90
C LEU A 24 0.77 2.33 13.37
N ALA A 25 0.09 3.19 14.14
CA ALA A 25 0.41 3.43 15.56
C ALA A 25 0.47 2.13 16.39
N ARG A 26 -0.33 1.12 16.05
CA ARG A 26 -0.34 -0.19 16.71
C ARG A 26 1.00 -0.95 16.61
N PHE A 27 1.84 -0.63 15.61
CA PHE A 27 3.16 -1.23 15.44
C PHE A 27 4.24 -0.56 16.32
N ASN A 28 3.97 0.64 16.85
CA ASN A 28 4.87 1.39 17.72
C ASN A 28 4.77 0.93 19.19
N ASN A 29 4.93 -0.37 19.43
CA ASN A 29 5.07 -0.85 20.80
C ASN A 29 6.55 -0.82 21.24
N ASN A 30 6.79 -0.77 22.57
CA ASN A 30 8.13 -0.61 23.15
C ASN A 30 9.15 -1.71 22.77
N LYS A 31 8.73 -2.76 22.07
CA LYS A 31 9.58 -3.89 21.67
C LYS A 31 9.84 -3.96 20.17
N SER A 32 9.09 -3.18 19.34
CA SER A 32 9.23 -3.15 17.89
C SER A 32 10.23 -2.09 17.42
N HIS A 33 10.57 -2.13 16.14
CA HIS A 33 11.26 -1.06 15.44
C HIS A 33 10.34 0.17 15.36
N PRO A 34 10.81 1.41 15.60
CA PRO A 34 10.01 2.62 15.43
C PRO A 34 9.49 2.70 13.99
N ILE A 35 8.23 3.09 13.82
CA ILE A 35 7.66 3.38 12.50
C ILE A 35 7.72 4.88 12.28
N GLU A 36 8.38 5.31 11.22
CA GLU A 36 8.52 6.70 10.81
C GLU A 36 7.82 6.90 9.47
N CYS A 37 6.72 7.65 9.45
CA CYS A 37 6.00 8.00 8.22
C CYS A 37 6.53 9.33 7.69
N VAL A 38 6.89 9.38 6.42
CA VAL A 38 7.46 10.55 5.77
C VAL A 38 6.75 10.89 4.46
N THR A 39 6.62 12.17 4.17
CA THR A 39 6.03 12.71 2.94
C THR A 39 7.13 13.09 1.96
N LEU A 40 7.05 12.63 0.73
CA LEU A 40 7.94 13.06 -0.36
C LEU A 40 7.43 14.41 -0.91
N LYS A 41 7.87 15.52 -0.29
CA LYS A 41 7.36 16.88 -0.56
C LYS A 41 7.42 17.32 -2.01
N ASN A 42 8.35 16.77 -2.79
CA ASN A 42 8.55 17.09 -4.21
C ASN A 42 7.77 16.13 -5.14
N GLY A 43 6.94 15.24 -4.59
CA GLY A 43 6.04 14.39 -5.38
C GLY A 43 4.79 15.14 -5.85
N PRO A 44 4.00 14.56 -6.77
CA PRO A 44 2.68 15.07 -7.12
C PRO A 44 1.75 15.03 -5.90
N PHE A 45 0.64 15.77 -5.92
CA PHE A 45 -0.34 15.75 -4.81
C PHE A 45 -1.02 14.37 -4.65
N GLY A 46 -1.19 13.64 -5.73
CA GLY A 46 -1.64 12.24 -5.77
C GLY A 46 -0.93 11.50 -6.90
N ILE A 47 -0.72 10.19 -6.76
CA ILE A 47 -0.20 9.34 -7.84
C ILE A 47 -1.39 8.67 -8.53
N GLU A 48 -1.86 9.29 -9.60
CA GLU A 48 -3.10 8.91 -10.31
C GLU A 48 -2.83 8.44 -11.76
N SER A 49 -1.70 8.86 -12.33
CA SER A 49 -1.26 8.49 -13.68
C SER A 49 0.04 7.67 -13.68
N GLN A 50 0.41 7.12 -14.84
CA GLN A 50 1.73 6.51 -15.04
C GLN A 50 2.84 7.56 -14.91
N LEU A 51 2.62 8.77 -15.44
CA LEU A 51 3.60 9.86 -15.35
C LEU A 51 3.88 10.22 -13.89
N ASP A 52 2.83 10.32 -13.04
CA ASP A 52 3.01 10.58 -11.61
C ASP A 52 3.85 9.48 -10.94
N SER A 53 3.54 8.21 -11.27
CA SER A 53 4.27 7.05 -10.75
C SER A 53 5.75 7.08 -11.16
N ASP A 54 6.03 7.40 -12.41
CA ASP A 54 7.40 7.42 -12.93
C ASP A 54 8.19 8.64 -12.42
N SER A 55 7.53 9.77 -12.21
CA SER A 55 8.14 11.01 -11.73
C SER A 55 8.76 10.89 -10.34
N VAL A 56 8.27 9.98 -9.50
CA VAL A 56 8.74 9.81 -8.12
C VAL A 56 9.85 8.78 -7.97
N ILE A 57 10.23 8.05 -9.03
CA ILE A 57 11.23 6.97 -8.97
C ILE A 57 12.59 7.49 -8.47
N LEU A 58 13.16 8.48 -9.14
CA LEU A 58 14.45 9.04 -8.74
C LEU A 58 14.40 9.80 -7.40
N PRO A 59 13.38 10.62 -7.13
CA PRO A 59 13.19 11.20 -5.80
C PRO A 59 13.15 10.18 -4.67
N LEU A 60 12.42 9.06 -4.83
CA LEU A 60 12.38 7.96 -3.85
C LEU A 60 13.78 7.34 -3.64
N ALA A 61 14.45 6.97 -4.72
CA ALA A 61 15.79 6.37 -4.64
C ALA A 61 16.80 7.31 -3.97
N ASN A 62 16.74 8.60 -4.27
CA ASN A 62 17.59 9.60 -3.64
C ASN A 62 17.27 9.74 -2.15
N PHE A 63 15.99 9.76 -1.77
CA PHE A 63 15.59 9.80 -0.36
C PHE A 63 16.12 8.56 0.40
N VAL A 64 15.95 7.36 -0.15
CA VAL A 64 16.45 6.10 0.45
C VAL A 64 17.95 6.18 0.75
N LYS A 65 18.76 6.74 -0.18
CA LYS A 65 20.21 6.94 0.02
C LYS A 65 20.54 7.85 1.20
N THR A 66 19.67 8.79 1.55
CA THR A 66 19.90 9.73 2.65
C THR A 66 19.60 9.13 4.03
N ARG A 67 19.08 7.89 4.09
CA ARG A 67 18.63 7.24 5.33
C ARG A 67 19.39 5.92 5.62
N PRO A 68 20.74 5.98 5.79
CA PRO A 68 21.52 4.79 6.16
C PRO A 68 21.17 4.26 7.55
N ASP A 69 20.50 5.07 8.38
CA ASP A 69 19.99 4.74 9.71
C ASP A 69 18.74 3.86 9.67
N ALA A 70 17.99 3.82 8.57
CA ALA A 70 16.78 3.01 8.45
C ALA A 70 17.10 1.51 8.55
N GLY A 71 16.21 0.75 9.21
CA GLY A 71 16.25 -0.72 9.23
C GLY A 71 15.63 -1.31 7.97
N ALA A 72 14.51 -0.74 7.54
CA ALA A 72 13.79 -1.12 6.33
C ALA A 72 13.04 0.09 5.76
N PHE A 73 12.62 -0.01 4.50
CA PHE A 73 11.79 0.97 3.83
C PHE A 73 10.47 0.34 3.37
N VAL A 74 9.39 1.13 3.40
CA VAL A 74 8.09 0.78 2.83
C VAL A 74 7.65 1.89 1.89
N ILE A 75 7.39 1.56 0.62
CA ILE A 75 6.86 2.51 -0.37
C ILE A 75 5.34 2.47 -0.30
N ALA A 76 4.73 3.52 0.28
CA ALA A 76 3.30 3.58 0.58
C ALA A 76 2.45 4.09 -0.59
N CYS A 77 2.58 3.44 -1.75
CA CYS A 77 1.73 3.64 -2.93
C CYS A 77 1.45 2.30 -3.59
N TYR A 78 0.18 2.02 -3.91
CA TYR A 78 -0.25 0.73 -4.47
C TYR A 78 0.12 0.56 -5.96
N SER A 79 1.22 1.11 -6.37
CA SER A 79 1.86 0.87 -7.67
C SER A 79 3.33 0.53 -7.49
N ASP A 80 3.79 0.48 -6.24
CA ASP A 80 5.18 0.24 -5.85
C ASP A 80 6.20 1.01 -6.72
N PRO A 81 6.02 2.35 -6.91
CA PRO A 81 6.86 3.11 -7.83
C PRO A 81 8.32 3.04 -7.43
N GLY A 82 9.18 2.73 -8.39
CA GLY A 82 10.62 2.73 -8.21
C GLY A 82 11.17 1.69 -7.24
N ILE A 83 10.41 0.63 -6.91
CA ILE A 83 10.83 -0.38 -5.93
C ILE A 83 12.18 -1.02 -6.30
N ASP A 84 12.39 -1.38 -7.58
CA ASP A 84 13.65 -1.97 -8.03
C ASP A 84 14.80 -0.96 -7.96
N THR A 85 14.53 0.30 -8.31
CA THR A 85 15.52 1.38 -8.21
C THR A 85 15.92 1.62 -6.76
N CYS A 86 14.95 1.64 -5.84
CA CYS A 86 15.24 1.75 -4.40
C CYS A 86 16.06 0.55 -3.91
N ARG A 87 15.69 -0.67 -4.28
CA ARG A 87 16.43 -1.89 -3.93
C ARG A 87 17.87 -1.89 -4.46
N SER A 88 18.12 -1.24 -5.60
CA SER A 88 19.46 -1.18 -6.20
C SER A 88 20.42 -0.21 -5.50
N VAL A 89 19.94 0.69 -4.66
CA VAL A 89 20.73 1.76 -4.04
C VAL A 89 20.89 1.63 -2.53
N THR A 90 20.35 0.58 -1.92
CA THR A 90 20.48 0.30 -0.49
C THR A 90 20.61 -1.19 -0.22
N SER A 91 21.25 -1.55 0.88
CA SER A 91 21.30 -2.93 1.40
C SER A 91 20.16 -3.25 2.35
N GLN A 92 19.40 -2.23 2.80
CA GLN A 92 18.25 -2.43 3.66
C GLN A 92 17.06 -3.02 2.86
N PRO A 93 16.21 -3.86 3.47
CA PRO A 93 14.99 -4.34 2.82
C PRO A 93 14.08 -3.20 2.39
N VAL A 94 13.54 -3.28 1.15
CA VAL A 94 12.56 -2.34 0.62
C VAL A 94 11.30 -3.11 0.24
N PHE A 95 10.19 -2.74 0.84
CA PHE A 95 8.87 -3.35 0.65
C PHE A 95 7.95 -2.40 -0.10
N GLY A 96 7.31 -2.91 -1.16
CA GLY A 96 6.21 -2.24 -1.81
C GLY A 96 4.88 -2.65 -1.17
N ILE A 97 3.92 -1.73 -1.09
CA ILE A 97 2.62 -2.09 -0.48
C ILE A 97 1.74 -2.92 -1.41
N GLN A 98 1.87 -2.80 -2.73
CA GLN A 98 1.17 -3.69 -3.67
C GLN A 98 1.69 -5.12 -3.55
N GLU A 99 3.00 -5.32 -3.67
CA GLU A 99 3.63 -6.62 -3.53
C GLU A 99 3.27 -7.30 -2.20
N SER A 100 3.46 -6.59 -1.10
CA SER A 100 3.20 -7.11 0.26
C SER A 100 1.71 -7.40 0.50
N GLY A 101 0.82 -6.53 0.00
CA GLY A 101 -0.61 -6.73 0.10
C GLY A 101 -1.09 -7.95 -0.67
N VAL A 102 -0.60 -8.15 -1.90
CA VAL A 102 -0.91 -9.32 -2.73
C VAL A 102 -0.43 -10.61 -2.06
N LEU A 103 0.83 -10.65 -1.60
CA LEU A 103 1.37 -11.83 -0.90
C LEU A 103 0.55 -12.17 0.36
N THR A 104 0.14 -11.14 1.12
CA THR A 104 -0.72 -11.33 2.30
C THR A 104 -2.10 -11.85 1.90
N ALA A 105 -2.69 -11.34 0.82
CA ALA A 105 -3.99 -11.79 0.33
C ALA A 105 -3.95 -13.26 -0.10
N LEU A 106 -2.88 -13.70 -0.77
CA LEU A 106 -2.67 -15.09 -1.18
C LEU A 106 -2.58 -16.07 0.00
N CYS A 107 -2.15 -15.59 1.17
CA CYS A 107 -2.14 -16.37 2.41
C CYS A 107 -3.53 -16.47 3.08
N ARG A 108 -4.52 -15.70 2.61
CA ARG A 108 -5.85 -15.60 3.25
C ARG A 108 -6.97 -16.25 2.44
N ALA A 109 -6.83 -16.35 1.13
CA ALA A 109 -7.84 -16.94 0.26
C ALA A 109 -7.25 -17.44 -1.06
N GLU A 110 -8.00 -18.35 -1.72
CA GLU A 110 -7.65 -18.88 -3.04
C GLU A 110 -7.63 -17.76 -4.10
N ARG A 111 -8.61 -16.84 -4.06
CA ARG A 111 -8.70 -15.71 -4.97
C ARG A 111 -8.91 -14.41 -4.20
N PHE A 112 -8.30 -13.35 -4.69
CA PHE A 112 -8.42 -12.01 -4.09
C PHE A 112 -9.03 -11.01 -5.06
N GLY A 113 -9.71 -9.99 -4.52
CA GLY A 113 -10.20 -8.85 -5.27
C GLY A 113 -9.46 -7.57 -4.85
N VAL A 114 -9.29 -6.64 -5.76
CA VAL A 114 -8.64 -5.34 -5.50
C VAL A 114 -9.65 -4.22 -5.70
N ILE A 115 -9.74 -3.31 -4.74
CA ILE A 115 -10.48 -2.05 -4.87
C ILE A 115 -9.47 -0.96 -5.25
N ALA A 116 -9.42 -0.58 -6.53
CA ALA A 116 -8.55 0.48 -7.03
C ALA A 116 -9.17 1.87 -6.84
N ILE A 117 -8.36 2.94 -6.91
CA ILE A 117 -8.88 4.32 -6.86
C ILE A 117 -9.43 4.77 -8.22
N ALA A 118 -8.77 4.43 -9.33
CA ALA A 118 -9.12 4.87 -10.66
C ALA A 118 -8.84 3.79 -11.72
N ASP A 119 -9.60 3.78 -12.81
CA ASP A 119 -9.41 2.85 -13.94
C ASP A 119 -7.99 2.95 -14.52
N ALA A 120 -7.42 4.15 -14.58
CA ALA A 120 -6.04 4.37 -15.03
C ALA A 120 -4.98 3.65 -14.17
N SER A 121 -5.30 3.26 -12.93
CA SER A 121 -4.40 2.50 -12.06
C SER A 121 -4.42 1.00 -12.37
N VAL A 122 -5.57 0.47 -12.82
CA VAL A 122 -5.81 -0.98 -12.99
C VAL A 122 -4.75 -1.63 -13.88
N GLU A 123 -4.50 -1.05 -15.06
CA GLU A 123 -3.50 -1.61 -15.99
C GLU A 123 -2.08 -1.61 -15.41
N ARG A 124 -1.73 -0.60 -14.62
CA ARG A 124 -0.44 -0.50 -13.94
C ARG A 124 -0.31 -1.59 -12.87
N HIS A 125 -1.36 -1.79 -12.06
CA HIS A 125 -1.40 -2.84 -11.04
C HIS A 125 -1.33 -4.23 -11.67
N ARG A 126 -2.08 -4.46 -12.75
CA ARG A 126 -2.09 -5.75 -13.47
C ARG A 126 -0.72 -6.09 -14.08
N ARG A 127 0.01 -5.11 -14.65
CA ARG A 127 1.38 -5.34 -15.14
C ARG A 127 2.29 -5.82 -14.01
N TYR A 128 2.18 -5.23 -12.82
CA TYR A 128 2.98 -5.65 -11.67
C TYR A 128 2.57 -7.06 -11.18
N MET A 129 1.28 -7.34 -11.05
CA MET A 129 0.78 -8.67 -10.68
C MET A 129 1.13 -9.75 -11.73
N SER A 130 1.19 -9.38 -13.01
CA SER A 130 1.67 -10.28 -14.08
C SER A 130 3.15 -10.64 -13.88
N ARG A 131 3.98 -9.65 -13.55
CA ARG A 131 5.40 -9.87 -13.20
C ARG A 131 5.54 -10.78 -11.97
N MET A 132 4.65 -10.69 -10.99
CA MET A 132 4.58 -11.59 -9.84
C MET A 132 4.02 -12.98 -10.18
N GLN A 133 3.49 -13.19 -11.38
CA GLN A 133 2.83 -14.45 -11.83
C GLN A 133 1.59 -14.83 -10.99
N VAL A 134 0.82 -13.83 -10.53
CA VAL A 134 -0.34 -14.06 -9.64
C VAL A 134 -1.69 -13.63 -10.23
N LEU A 135 -1.73 -13.24 -11.53
CA LEU A 135 -2.97 -12.79 -12.17
C LEU A 135 -4.07 -13.86 -12.19
N ASN A 136 -3.72 -15.14 -12.23
CA ASN A 136 -4.67 -16.25 -12.16
C ASN A 136 -5.39 -16.36 -10.80
N ARG A 137 -4.88 -15.71 -9.77
CA ARG A 137 -5.48 -15.62 -8.43
C ARG A 137 -6.32 -14.36 -8.24
N LEU A 138 -6.26 -13.40 -9.17
CA LEU A 138 -7.09 -12.20 -9.15
C LEU A 138 -8.51 -12.53 -9.60
N ALA A 139 -9.50 -12.41 -8.70
CA ALA A 139 -10.91 -12.55 -9.03
C ALA A 139 -11.43 -11.36 -9.84
N GLY A 140 -10.97 -10.17 -9.50
CA GLY A 140 -11.28 -8.93 -10.18
C GLY A 140 -10.58 -7.74 -9.55
N GLU A 141 -10.52 -6.66 -10.29
CA GLU A 141 -10.08 -5.35 -9.82
C GLU A 141 -11.09 -4.32 -10.32
N ILE A 142 -11.67 -3.55 -9.39
CA ILE A 142 -12.71 -2.55 -9.69
C ILE A 142 -12.30 -1.22 -9.09
N ALA A 143 -12.34 -0.18 -9.93
CA ALA A 143 -12.00 1.18 -9.51
C ALA A 143 -13.20 1.90 -8.88
N LEU A 144 -12.92 2.71 -7.86
CA LEU A 144 -13.88 3.66 -7.29
C LEU A 144 -14.05 4.90 -8.17
N ASN A 145 -13.06 5.21 -9.03
CA ASN A 145 -12.97 6.45 -9.81
C ASN A 145 -13.09 7.70 -8.93
N ILE A 146 -12.21 7.78 -7.96
CA ILE A 146 -11.99 8.90 -7.03
C ILE A 146 -10.53 9.29 -7.03
N THR A 147 -10.23 10.49 -6.55
CA THR A 147 -8.85 10.96 -6.36
C THR A 147 -8.18 10.28 -5.14
N VAL A 148 -6.85 10.39 -5.06
CA VAL A 148 -6.10 9.94 -3.87
C VAL A 148 -6.57 10.66 -2.61
N ASP A 149 -6.84 11.96 -2.68
CA ASP A 149 -7.36 12.73 -1.55
C ASP A 149 -8.74 12.26 -1.10
N GLU A 150 -9.68 12.06 -2.04
CA GLU A 150 -11.02 11.54 -1.73
C GLU A 150 -10.97 10.14 -1.11
N SER A 151 -9.98 9.32 -1.45
CA SER A 151 -9.83 7.98 -0.86
C SER A 151 -9.61 8.02 0.65
N ALA A 152 -9.01 9.10 1.14
CA ALA A 152 -8.80 9.34 2.56
C ALA A 152 -9.89 10.23 3.20
N ASN A 153 -10.38 11.24 2.51
CA ASN A 153 -11.17 12.34 3.07
C ASN A 153 -12.61 12.42 2.54
N GLY A 154 -12.95 11.66 1.47
CA GLY A 154 -14.26 11.73 0.83
C GLY A 154 -15.38 11.18 1.72
N SER A 155 -16.52 11.88 1.79
CA SER A 155 -17.69 11.50 2.59
C SER A 155 -18.35 10.20 2.10
N ASP A 156 -18.39 10.00 0.78
CA ASP A 156 -19.07 8.88 0.13
C ASP A 156 -18.15 7.68 -0.14
N THR A 157 -16.86 7.80 0.19
CA THR A 157 -15.86 6.76 -0.08
C THR A 157 -16.26 5.43 0.56
N PHE A 158 -16.76 5.45 1.80
CA PHE A 158 -17.09 4.21 2.51
C PHE A 158 -18.26 3.44 1.88
N SER A 159 -19.32 4.12 1.45
CA SER A 159 -20.48 3.47 0.77
C SER A 159 -20.06 2.83 -0.55
N ARG A 160 -19.19 3.51 -1.31
CA ARG A 160 -18.64 2.98 -2.57
C ARG A 160 -17.70 1.80 -2.35
N LEU A 161 -16.92 1.80 -1.26
CA LEU A 161 -16.10 0.65 -0.87
C LEU A 161 -16.96 -0.59 -0.59
N ILE A 162 -18.11 -0.45 0.09
CA ILE A 162 -19.05 -1.56 0.35
C ILE A 162 -19.61 -2.10 -0.97
N GLU A 163 -20.10 -1.22 -1.86
CA GLU A 163 -20.67 -1.61 -3.15
C GLU A 163 -19.64 -2.40 -3.98
N VAL A 164 -18.45 -1.84 -4.18
CA VAL A 164 -17.40 -2.48 -4.96
C VAL A 164 -16.90 -3.76 -4.30
N GLY A 165 -16.79 -3.78 -2.97
CA GLY A 165 -16.42 -4.96 -2.21
C GLY A 165 -17.39 -6.12 -2.40
N ASN A 166 -18.71 -5.87 -2.38
CA ASN A 166 -19.73 -6.89 -2.64
C ASN A 166 -19.66 -7.41 -4.08
N ARG A 167 -19.48 -6.54 -5.08
CA ARG A 167 -19.29 -6.98 -6.47
C ARG A 167 -18.05 -7.89 -6.63
N LEU A 168 -16.96 -7.58 -5.97
CA LEU A 168 -15.75 -8.43 -5.98
C LEU A 168 -16.02 -9.78 -5.29
N LYS A 169 -16.82 -9.83 -4.24
CA LYS A 169 -17.27 -11.11 -3.61
C LYS A 169 -18.07 -11.95 -4.60
N GLU A 170 -19.01 -11.34 -5.31
CA GLU A 170 -19.81 -12.02 -6.37
C GLU A 170 -18.92 -12.58 -7.48
N MET A 171 -17.77 -11.95 -7.77
CA MET A 171 -16.74 -12.44 -8.71
C MET A 171 -15.88 -13.57 -8.12
N GLY A 172 -16.12 -13.99 -6.87
CA GLY A 172 -15.42 -15.08 -6.20
C GLY A 172 -14.20 -14.67 -5.40
N SER A 173 -14.10 -13.40 -4.97
CA SER A 173 -13.03 -12.97 -4.05
C SER A 173 -13.29 -13.48 -2.65
N GLY A 174 -12.36 -14.24 -2.07
CA GLY A 174 -12.37 -14.66 -0.67
C GLY A 174 -11.69 -13.65 0.28
N VAL A 175 -11.02 -12.64 -0.27
CA VAL A 175 -10.35 -11.56 0.45
C VAL A 175 -10.33 -10.30 -0.41
N ILE A 176 -10.50 -9.14 0.20
CA ILE A 176 -10.38 -7.83 -0.48
C ILE A 176 -9.06 -7.17 -0.12
N LEU A 177 -8.38 -6.63 -1.11
CA LEU A 177 -7.17 -5.84 -0.97
C LEU A 177 -7.46 -4.38 -1.33
N LEU A 178 -7.13 -3.47 -0.44
CA LEU A 178 -7.28 -2.04 -0.68
C LEU A 178 -6.18 -1.54 -1.62
N GLY A 179 -6.55 -1.00 -2.76
CA GLY A 179 -5.64 -0.54 -3.82
C GLY A 179 -5.15 0.90 -3.66
N CYS A 180 -5.17 1.44 -2.44
CA CYS A 180 -4.64 2.75 -2.10
C CYS A 180 -4.31 2.84 -0.61
N ALA A 181 -3.18 3.47 -0.28
CA ALA A 181 -2.78 3.73 1.11
C ALA A 181 -3.78 4.62 1.87
N GLY A 182 -4.43 5.57 1.18
CA GLY A 182 -5.46 6.45 1.76
C GLY A 182 -6.71 5.72 2.27
N MET A 183 -6.98 4.50 1.81
CA MET A 183 -8.14 3.71 2.25
C MET A 183 -7.94 3.01 3.60
N ALA A 184 -6.75 3.04 4.20
CA ALA A 184 -6.35 2.27 5.38
C ALA A 184 -7.36 2.39 6.56
N ARG A 185 -7.88 3.60 6.80
CA ARG A 185 -8.83 3.88 7.88
C ARG A 185 -10.16 3.13 7.74
N HIS A 186 -10.54 2.75 6.54
CA HIS A 186 -11.79 2.05 6.26
C HIS A 186 -11.71 0.54 6.48
N ARG A 187 -10.50 -0.03 6.55
CA ARG A 187 -10.26 -1.47 6.58
C ARG A 187 -11.13 -2.22 7.59
N GLY A 188 -11.15 -1.80 8.86
CA GLY A 188 -11.84 -2.53 9.93
C GLY A 188 -13.36 -2.57 9.73
N LYS A 189 -13.96 -1.40 9.44
CA LYS A 189 -15.41 -1.29 9.18
C LYS A 189 -15.80 -2.05 7.91
N LEU A 190 -15.02 -1.93 6.84
CA LEU A 190 -15.29 -2.62 5.59
C LEU A 190 -15.24 -4.14 5.75
N GLN A 191 -14.26 -4.66 6.51
CA GLN A 191 -14.19 -6.09 6.83
C GLN A 191 -15.44 -6.59 7.56
N SER A 192 -15.95 -5.81 8.52
CA SER A 192 -17.18 -6.15 9.26
C SER A 192 -18.40 -6.18 8.34
N GLU A 193 -18.54 -5.19 7.44
CA GLU A 193 -19.65 -5.12 6.49
C GLU A 193 -19.62 -6.22 5.43
N LEU A 194 -18.44 -6.52 4.89
CA LEU A 194 -18.31 -7.54 3.84
C LEU A 194 -18.34 -8.97 4.38
N GLY A 195 -18.01 -9.19 5.66
CA GLY A 195 -17.92 -10.52 6.26
C GLY A 195 -16.77 -11.39 5.75
N ILE A 196 -15.81 -10.81 5.02
CA ILE A 196 -14.59 -11.47 4.54
C ILE A 196 -13.36 -10.62 4.89
N PRO A 197 -12.14 -11.20 4.94
CA PRO A 197 -10.95 -10.44 5.25
C PRO A 197 -10.73 -9.26 4.31
N VAL A 198 -10.31 -8.12 4.87
CA VAL A 198 -9.87 -6.93 4.12
C VAL A 198 -8.43 -6.62 4.50
N ILE A 199 -7.55 -6.56 3.50
CA ILE A 199 -6.13 -6.28 3.66
C ILE A 199 -5.86 -4.80 3.42
N ASP A 200 -5.26 -4.15 4.40
CA ASP A 200 -4.57 -2.87 4.21
C ASP A 200 -3.12 -3.19 3.77
N PRO A 201 -2.73 -2.79 2.57
CA PRO A 201 -1.44 -3.15 2.01
C PRO A 201 -0.26 -2.53 2.76
N THR A 202 -0.45 -1.35 3.37
CA THR A 202 0.62 -0.70 4.14
C THR A 202 0.89 -1.44 5.44
N GLN A 203 -0.16 -1.89 6.15
CA GLN A 203 0.01 -2.74 7.33
C GLN A 203 0.66 -4.09 6.98
N ALA A 204 0.32 -4.66 5.83
CA ALA A 204 0.94 -5.88 5.32
C ALA A 204 2.46 -5.67 5.12
N ALA A 205 2.86 -4.60 4.44
CA ALA A 205 4.26 -4.28 4.19
C ALA A 205 5.05 -4.01 5.49
N VAL A 206 4.47 -3.25 6.43
CA VAL A 206 5.10 -3.00 7.73
C VAL A 206 5.24 -4.30 8.53
N SER A 207 4.26 -5.20 8.49
CA SER A 207 4.35 -6.51 9.16
C SER A 207 5.52 -7.34 8.60
N MET A 208 5.69 -7.36 7.26
CA MET A 208 6.82 -8.03 6.62
C MET A 208 8.15 -7.36 6.97
N ALA A 209 8.20 -6.03 7.01
CA ALA A 209 9.40 -5.28 7.40
C ALA A 209 9.80 -5.58 8.86
N VAL A 210 8.83 -5.65 9.78
CA VAL A 210 9.09 -6.07 11.18
C VAL A 210 9.66 -7.48 11.22
N GLY A 211 9.06 -8.43 10.48
CA GLY A 211 9.54 -9.81 10.41
C GLY A 211 10.97 -9.92 9.86
N ALA A 212 11.31 -9.13 8.84
CA ALA A 212 12.65 -9.11 8.24
C ALA A 212 13.75 -8.52 9.15
N LEU A 213 13.37 -7.78 10.19
CA LEU A 213 14.28 -7.16 11.14
C LEU A 213 14.37 -7.91 12.47
N LEU A 214 13.66 -9.03 12.62
CA LEU A 214 13.83 -9.88 13.79
C LEU A 214 15.23 -10.52 13.74
N PRO A 215 15.94 -10.58 14.89
CA PRO A 215 17.21 -11.29 14.93
C PRO A 215 16.99 -12.79 14.64
N ASN A 216 17.89 -13.36 13.82
CA ASN A 216 17.96 -14.81 13.58
C ASN A 216 18.42 -15.54 14.85
#